data_351e580f8a0c1e99fd384187e5f90030
#
_entry.id   351e580f8a0c1e99fd384187e5f90030
#
_cell.length_a   1.000
_cell.length_b   1.000
_cell.length_c   1.000
_cell.angle_alpha   90.00
_cell.angle_beta   90.00
_cell.angle_gamma   90.00
#
_symmetry.space_group_name_H-M   'P 1'
#
loop_
_entity.id
_entity.type
_entity.pdbx_description
1 polymer ?
#
loop_
_entity_poly.entity_id
_entity_poly.type
_entity_poly.pdbx_seq_one_letter_code
_entity_poly.pdbx_strand_id
1 'polypeptide(L)'
;MGRLSGRTAIVTGGAKGIGRHYSLALAADGARVMIADISDGEEIAEEIAAKHGANSVTSAIADVSDEGSVKTLVAATMERFGRIDVLVNNAALFAPLQETKCTEIDVDLWDKVMAVNLRGPFLMVKHVAPHMIARGYGKIINIGSGSAHRGIPWMLHYVTSKGGIMGFTRALARELGTNGIRVNTLAPGFTLSDTVMNENPGHVQTARDRAVESRSLRRDQHPQDLLGALVFLASADSDFITGQTLAVDGGNVST
;
A
#
# COMPACT_ATOMS: atom_id res chain seq x y z
N MET A 1 5.55 15.99 -19.24
CA MET A 1 6.06 15.70 -17.88
C MET A 1 5.06 14.79 -17.19
N GLY A 2 5.52 13.78 -16.42
CA GLY A 2 4.64 12.92 -15.64
C GLY A 2 3.95 13.69 -14.51
N ARG A 3 2.79 13.22 -14.04
CA ARG A 3 2.00 13.83 -12.95
C ARG A 3 2.73 13.94 -11.62
N LEU A 4 3.79 13.13 -11.44
CA LEU A 4 4.58 13.05 -10.21
C LEU A 4 6.01 13.60 -10.39
N SER A 5 6.28 14.34 -11.49
CA SER A 5 7.60 14.94 -11.74
C SER A 5 8.08 15.77 -10.56
N GLY A 6 9.30 15.49 -10.07
CA GLY A 6 9.90 16.16 -8.92
C GLY A 6 9.38 15.73 -7.55
N ARG A 7 8.48 14.74 -7.47
CA ARG A 7 8.00 14.13 -6.22
C ARG A 7 8.89 12.95 -5.81
N THR A 8 8.89 12.66 -4.51
CA THR A 8 9.53 11.47 -3.95
C THR A 8 8.49 10.63 -3.25
N ALA A 9 8.43 9.34 -3.58
CA ALA A 9 7.50 8.36 -3.03
C ALA A 9 8.24 7.28 -2.25
N ILE A 10 7.71 6.87 -1.10
CA ILE A 10 8.07 5.62 -0.41
C ILE A 10 6.96 4.61 -0.68
N VAL A 11 7.32 3.40 -1.12
CA VAL A 11 6.40 2.27 -1.29
C VAL A 11 6.84 1.16 -0.37
N THR A 12 6.05 0.87 0.69
CA THR A 12 6.33 -0.25 1.58
C THR A 12 5.78 -1.55 0.99
N GLY A 13 6.48 -2.68 1.18
CA GLY A 13 6.18 -3.92 0.45
C GLY A 13 6.33 -3.73 -1.07
N GLY A 14 7.31 -2.92 -1.49
CA GLY A 14 7.47 -2.45 -2.86
C GLY A 14 8.26 -3.36 -3.79
N ALA A 15 8.85 -4.45 -3.27
CA ALA A 15 9.70 -5.35 -4.07
C ALA A 15 8.92 -6.46 -4.78
N LYS A 16 7.72 -6.80 -4.31
CA LYS A 16 6.92 -7.94 -4.80
C LYS A 16 5.45 -7.60 -4.94
N GLY A 17 4.69 -8.50 -5.52
CA GLY A 17 3.25 -8.43 -5.58
C GLY A 17 2.71 -7.13 -6.20
N ILE A 18 1.66 -6.62 -5.63
CA ILE A 18 1.06 -5.35 -6.08
C ILE A 18 2.02 -4.18 -5.87
N GLY A 19 2.83 -4.20 -4.79
CA GLY A 19 3.77 -3.14 -4.46
C GLY A 19 4.86 -2.92 -5.52
N ARG A 20 5.35 -4.00 -6.14
CA ARG A 20 6.25 -3.92 -7.31
C ARG A 20 5.64 -3.06 -8.42
N HIS A 21 4.40 -3.35 -8.78
CA HIS A 21 3.69 -2.60 -9.82
C HIS A 21 3.43 -1.15 -9.42
N TYR A 22 3.21 -0.88 -8.12
CA TYR A 22 3.09 0.49 -7.59
C TYR A 22 4.39 1.26 -7.74
N SER A 23 5.53 0.66 -7.39
CA SER A 23 6.86 1.26 -7.55
C SER A 23 7.15 1.63 -9.00
N LEU A 24 6.88 0.70 -9.92
CA LEU A 24 7.04 0.91 -11.37
C LEU A 24 6.12 2.03 -11.90
N ALA A 25 4.85 2.06 -11.49
CA ALA A 25 3.89 3.05 -11.98
C ALA A 25 4.21 4.47 -11.49
N LEU A 26 4.60 4.62 -10.22
CA LEU A 26 4.98 5.93 -9.69
C LEU A 26 6.24 6.47 -10.37
N ALA A 27 7.23 5.61 -10.64
CA ALA A 27 8.43 5.98 -11.38
C ALA A 27 8.11 6.37 -12.83
N ALA A 28 7.22 5.62 -13.51
CA ALA A 28 6.78 5.92 -14.87
C ALA A 28 6.06 7.28 -14.99
N ASP A 29 5.37 7.70 -13.92
CA ASP A 29 4.75 9.04 -13.83
C ASP A 29 5.74 10.13 -13.33
N GLY A 30 7.04 9.81 -13.18
CA GLY A 30 8.11 10.77 -12.92
C GLY A 30 8.48 10.96 -11.45
N ALA A 31 7.99 10.12 -10.54
CA ALA A 31 8.43 10.14 -9.15
C ALA A 31 9.82 9.53 -9.00
N ARG A 32 10.56 10.00 -7.99
CA ARG A 32 11.67 9.26 -7.41
C ARG A 32 11.11 8.29 -6.38
N VAL A 33 11.55 7.04 -6.40
CA VAL A 33 10.94 5.97 -5.59
C VAL A 33 11.95 5.36 -4.62
N MET A 34 11.60 5.34 -3.34
CA MET A 34 12.20 4.48 -2.33
C MET A 34 11.38 3.20 -2.24
N ILE A 35 11.95 2.08 -2.65
CA ILE A 35 11.37 0.75 -2.50
C ILE A 35 11.75 0.22 -1.12
N ALA A 36 10.77 0.01 -0.24
CA ALA A 36 10.99 -0.50 1.10
C ALA A 36 10.33 -1.87 1.24
N ASP A 37 11.08 -2.91 1.55
CA ASP A 37 10.56 -4.28 1.70
C ASP A 37 11.42 -5.07 2.69
N ILE A 38 10.87 -6.12 3.28
CA ILE A 38 11.65 -7.12 4.04
C ILE A 38 12.50 -8.01 3.10
N SER A 39 12.16 -8.05 1.83
CA SER A 39 12.91 -8.71 0.77
C SER A 39 13.77 -7.68 0.03
N ASP A 40 14.80 -8.18 -0.67
CA ASP A 40 15.62 -7.36 -1.53
C ASP A 40 14.80 -6.78 -2.69
N GLY A 41 14.89 -5.47 -2.89
CA GLY A 41 14.21 -4.72 -3.95
C GLY A 41 15.13 -4.29 -5.10
N GLU A 42 16.36 -4.79 -5.15
CA GLU A 42 17.38 -4.35 -6.11
C GLU A 42 16.98 -4.61 -7.56
N GLU A 43 16.39 -5.80 -7.85
CA GLU A 43 15.92 -6.13 -9.21
C GLU A 43 14.94 -5.07 -9.75
N ILE A 44 14.01 -4.62 -8.90
CA ILE A 44 13.02 -3.61 -9.30
C ILE A 44 13.65 -2.23 -9.39
N ALA A 45 14.62 -1.94 -8.52
CA ALA A 45 15.38 -0.71 -8.58
C ALA A 45 16.19 -0.62 -9.88
N GLU A 46 16.85 -1.71 -10.30
CA GLU A 46 17.55 -1.80 -11.58
C GLU A 46 16.60 -1.62 -12.77
N GLU A 47 15.43 -2.27 -12.75
CA GLU A 47 14.41 -2.12 -13.82
C GLU A 47 13.95 -0.66 -13.96
N ILE A 48 13.71 0.02 -12.85
CA ILE A 48 13.31 1.44 -12.84
C ILE A 48 14.48 2.31 -13.29
N ALA A 49 15.68 2.08 -12.77
CA ALA A 49 16.87 2.86 -13.10
C ALA A 49 17.23 2.78 -14.59
N ALA A 50 17.07 1.61 -15.20
CA ALA A 50 17.31 1.40 -16.63
C ALA A 50 16.37 2.24 -17.51
N LYS A 51 15.12 2.47 -17.06
CA LYS A 51 14.09 3.20 -17.83
C LYS A 51 14.07 4.70 -17.52
N HIS A 52 14.38 5.10 -16.27
CA HIS A 52 14.16 6.45 -15.76
C HIS A 52 15.43 7.10 -15.19
N GLY A 53 16.57 6.39 -15.23
CA GLY A 53 17.86 6.85 -14.74
C GLY A 53 18.13 6.48 -13.28
N ALA A 54 19.40 6.31 -12.91
CA ALA A 54 19.84 5.84 -11.60
C ALA A 54 19.43 6.75 -10.41
N ASN A 55 19.10 8.01 -10.68
CA ASN A 55 18.64 8.95 -9.65
C ASN A 55 17.13 8.87 -9.36
N SER A 56 16.40 8.04 -10.11
CA SER A 56 14.94 7.91 -9.98
C SER A 56 14.51 6.91 -8.91
N VAL A 57 15.41 6.06 -8.42
CA VAL A 57 15.04 4.96 -7.52
C VAL A 57 16.19 4.60 -6.58
N THR A 58 15.83 4.01 -5.46
CA THR A 58 16.71 3.23 -4.57
C THR A 58 15.84 2.23 -3.81
N SER A 59 16.45 1.16 -3.29
CA SER A 59 15.82 0.16 -2.45
C SER A 59 16.42 0.15 -1.05
N ALA A 60 15.65 -0.31 -0.07
CA ALA A 60 16.10 -0.54 1.29
C ALA A 60 15.35 -1.72 1.91
N ILE A 61 16.08 -2.60 2.60
CA ILE A 61 15.47 -3.65 3.42
C ILE A 61 14.89 -2.99 4.67
N ALA A 62 13.59 -3.16 4.87
CA ALA A 62 12.88 -2.53 5.98
C ALA A 62 11.70 -3.36 6.47
N ASP A 63 11.64 -3.60 7.77
CA ASP A 63 10.48 -4.16 8.46
C ASP A 63 9.62 -3.02 9.02
N VAL A 64 8.43 -2.83 8.46
CA VAL A 64 7.49 -1.79 8.90
C VAL A 64 6.98 -2.00 10.31
N SER A 65 7.04 -3.22 10.86
CA SER A 65 6.63 -3.53 12.23
C SER A 65 7.68 -3.16 13.27
N ASP A 66 8.92 -2.85 12.86
CA ASP A 66 10.01 -2.38 13.71
C ASP A 66 10.25 -0.87 13.56
N GLU A 67 10.13 -0.13 14.66
CA GLU A 67 10.27 1.32 14.66
C GLU A 67 11.70 1.78 14.31
N GLY A 68 12.72 1.01 14.71
CA GLY A 68 14.12 1.32 14.40
C GLY A 68 14.39 1.21 12.89
N SER A 69 13.87 0.15 12.28
CA SER A 69 13.92 -0.07 10.83
C SER A 69 13.21 1.05 10.06
N VAL A 70 12.02 1.46 10.51
CA VAL A 70 11.27 2.58 9.90
C VAL A 70 12.04 3.90 10.00
N LYS A 71 12.66 4.21 11.14
CA LYS A 71 13.49 5.42 11.31
C LYS A 71 14.66 5.43 10.33
N THR A 72 15.34 4.30 10.20
CA THR A 72 16.47 4.14 9.26
C THR A 72 16.03 4.35 7.82
N LEU A 73 14.90 3.75 7.42
CA LEU A 73 14.32 3.91 6.08
C LEU A 73 13.99 5.37 5.75
N VAL A 74 13.34 6.07 6.68
CA VAL A 74 12.96 7.48 6.47
C VAL A 74 14.21 8.36 6.38
N ALA A 75 15.21 8.15 7.25
CA ALA A 75 16.49 8.87 7.20
C ALA A 75 17.22 8.65 5.87
N ALA A 76 17.34 7.40 5.41
CA ALA A 76 17.95 7.06 4.12
C ALA A 76 17.19 7.70 2.93
N THR A 77 15.85 7.77 3.00
CA THR A 77 15.06 8.44 1.96
C THR A 77 15.34 9.93 1.93
N MET A 78 15.42 10.56 3.09
CA MET A 78 15.73 11.99 3.19
C MET A 78 17.15 12.30 2.75
N GLU A 79 18.13 11.48 3.12
CA GLU A 79 19.52 11.60 2.66
C GLU A 79 19.61 11.49 1.13
N ARG A 80 18.95 10.50 0.55
CA ARG A 80 19.02 10.21 -0.90
C ARG A 80 18.30 11.23 -1.76
N PHE A 81 17.12 11.69 -1.33
CA PHE A 81 16.20 12.49 -2.16
C PHE A 81 15.88 13.86 -1.60
N GLY A 82 16.19 14.15 -0.32
CA GLY A 82 15.96 15.43 0.34
C GLY A 82 14.49 15.76 0.63
N ARG A 83 13.55 14.86 0.31
CA ARG A 83 12.10 15.08 0.49
C ARG A 83 11.30 13.80 0.44
N ILE A 84 10.12 13.82 1.04
CA ILE A 84 9.11 12.77 0.92
C ILE A 84 7.77 13.46 0.63
N ASP A 85 7.14 13.15 -0.50
CA ASP A 85 5.87 13.74 -0.94
C ASP A 85 4.73 12.75 -0.93
N VAL A 86 5.03 11.47 -1.14
CA VAL A 86 4.06 10.38 -1.22
C VAL A 86 4.51 9.24 -0.32
N LEU A 87 3.59 8.73 0.50
CA LEU A 87 3.77 7.49 1.25
C LEU A 87 2.69 6.50 0.83
N VAL A 88 3.09 5.34 0.33
CA VAL A 88 2.20 4.21 0.03
C VAL A 88 2.43 3.12 1.07
N ASN A 89 1.52 3.03 2.05
CA ASN A 89 1.48 1.97 3.05
C ASN A 89 0.85 0.71 2.42
N ASN A 90 1.68 -0.08 1.72
CA ASN A 90 1.25 -1.27 1.01
C ASN A 90 1.69 -2.56 1.70
N ALA A 91 2.80 -2.57 2.45
CA ALA A 91 3.26 -3.77 3.17
C ALA A 91 2.14 -4.39 4.02
N ALA A 92 1.90 -5.67 3.83
CA ALA A 92 0.86 -6.41 4.55
C ALA A 92 1.12 -7.92 4.55
N LEU A 93 0.71 -8.59 5.60
CA LEU A 93 0.53 -10.03 5.64
C LEU A 93 -0.84 -10.37 5.06
N PHE A 94 -0.86 -11.08 3.93
CA PHE A 94 -2.08 -11.56 3.28
C PHE A 94 -1.88 -12.92 2.59
N ALA A 95 -0.98 -13.01 1.62
CA ALA A 95 -0.83 -14.21 0.79
C ALA A 95 -0.55 -15.51 1.59
N PRO A 96 0.27 -15.51 2.65
CA PRO A 96 0.53 -16.70 3.44
C PRO A 96 -0.59 -17.04 4.43
N LEU A 97 -1.62 -16.19 4.58
CA LEU A 97 -2.69 -16.44 5.55
C LEU A 97 -3.65 -17.53 5.07
N GLN A 98 -3.99 -18.45 5.99
CA GLN A 98 -4.96 -19.50 5.74
C GLN A 98 -6.35 -19.07 6.25
N GLU A 99 -7.42 -19.52 5.58
CA GLU A 99 -8.78 -19.42 6.11
C GLU A 99 -8.89 -20.19 7.43
N THR A 100 -9.10 -19.47 8.54
CA THR A 100 -9.08 -20.04 9.91
C THR A 100 -10.30 -19.58 10.69
N LYS A 101 -10.96 -20.50 11.41
CA LYS A 101 -12.09 -20.16 12.28
C LYS A 101 -11.64 -19.21 13.39
N CYS A 102 -12.50 -18.28 13.79
CA CYS A 102 -12.17 -17.29 14.82
C CYS A 102 -11.72 -17.91 16.16
N THR A 103 -12.20 -19.14 16.48
CA THR A 103 -11.83 -19.89 17.69
C THR A 103 -10.48 -20.63 17.59
N GLU A 104 -9.88 -20.66 16.40
CA GLU A 104 -8.67 -21.41 16.08
C GLU A 104 -7.51 -20.49 15.65
N ILE A 105 -7.75 -19.18 15.54
CA ILE A 105 -6.70 -18.21 15.19
C ILE A 105 -5.68 -18.17 16.33
N ASP A 106 -4.42 -18.46 15.99
CA ASP A 106 -3.30 -18.32 16.90
C ASP A 106 -3.09 -16.84 17.28
N VAL A 107 -2.84 -16.59 18.59
CA VAL A 107 -2.70 -15.21 19.12
C VAL A 107 -1.44 -14.54 18.56
N ASP A 108 -0.34 -15.26 18.40
CA ASP A 108 0.91 -14.71 17.86
C ASP A 108 0.73 -14.35 16.38
N LEU A 109 -0.05 -15.16 15.62
CA LEU A 109 -0.41 -14.83 14.24
C LEU A 109 -1.29 -13.58 14.19
N TRP A 110 -2.28 -13.47 15.09
CA TRP A 110 -3.11 -12.27 15.21
C TRP A 110 -2.25 -11.03 15.45
N ASP A 111 -1.35 -11.09 16.46
CA ASP A 111 -0.49 -9.98 16.83
C ASP A 111 0.46 -9.61 15.68
N LYS A 112 1.00 -10.59 14.97
CA LYS A 112 1.85 -10.36 13.79
C LYS A 112 1.09 -9.65 12.67
N VAL A 113 -0.15 -10.06 12.37
CA VAL A 113 -1.00 -9.40 11.38
C VAL A 113 -1.26 -7.95 11.78
N MET A 114 -1.61 -7.69 13.04
CA MET A 114 -1.83 -6.32 13.53
C MET A 114 -0.54 -5.50 13.52
N ALA A 115 0.59 -6.09 13.87
CA ALA A 115 1.89 -5.42 13.85
C ALA A 115 2.27 -4.93 12.45
N VAL A 116 2.12 -5.77 11.44
CA VAL A 116 2.47 -5.41 10.06
C VAL A 116 1.38 -4.53 9.42
N ASN A 117 0.11 -4.96 9.47
CA ASN A 117 -0.94 -4.36 8.65
C ASN A 117 -1.52 -3.07 9.23
N LEU A 118 -1.37 -2.83 10.55
CA LEU A 118 -1.96 -1.66 11.21
C LEU A 118 -0.91 -0.82 11.95
N ARG A 119 -0.07 -1.42 12.82
CA ARG A 119 1.00 -0.69 13.49
C ARG A 119 2.07 -0.20 12.51
N GLY A 120 2.41 -0.99 11.49
CA GLY A 120 3.36 -0.59 10.46
C GLY A 120 3.00 0.74 9.78
N PRO A 121 1.80 0.88 9.19
CA PRO A 121 1.31 2.17 8.68
C PRO A 121 1.38 3.31 9.70
N PHE A 122 1.06 3.05 10.97
CA PHE A 122 1.21 4.05 12.04
C PHE A 122 2.67 4.50 12.21
N LEU A 123 3.61 3.55 12.30
CA LEU A 123 5.03 3.86 12.46
C LEU A 123 5.56 4.63 11.24
N MET A 124 5.18 4.23 10.04
CA MET A 124 5.54 4.96 8.82
C MET A 124 5.03 6.40 8.85
N VAL A 125 3.76 6.62 9.18
CA VAL A 125 3.20 7.97 9.29
C VAL A 125 3.88 8.78 10.39
N LYS A 126 4.11 8.19 11.56
CA LYS A 126 4.80 8.84 12.69
C LYS A 126 6.13 9.48 12.28
N HIS A 127 6.90 8.81 11.43
CA HIS A 127 8.22 9.27 11.02
C HIS A 127 8.24 10.03 9.69
N VAL A 128 7.27 9.83 8.79
CA VAL A 128 7.17 10.55 7.52
C VAL A 128 6.43 11.88 7.66
N ALA A 129 5.34 11.92 8.42
CA ALA A 129 4.49 13.12 8.52
C ALA A 129 5.23 14.40 8.95
N PRO A 130 6.21 14.39 9.88
CA PRO A 130 6.97 15.60 10.21
C PRO A 130 7.65 16.25 9.01
N HIS A 131 8.18 15.45 8.06
CA HIS A 131 8.81 15.96 6.84
C HIS A 131 7.78 16.55 5.86
N MET A 132 6.59 15.94 5.77
CA MET A 132 5.48 16.46 4.97
C MET A 132 4.92 17.76 5.56
N ILE A 133 4.74 17.82 6.89
CA ILE A 133 4.27 19.01 7.63
C ILE A 133 5.21 20.18 7.39
N ALA A 134 6.52 19.98 7.55
CA ALA A 134 7.52 21.03 7.32
C ALA A 134 7.49 21.60 5.90
N ARG A 135 6.93 20.88 4.94
CA ARG A 135 6.79 21.29 3.53
C ARG A 135 5.39 21.82 3.19
N GLY A 136 4.41 21.65 4.07
CA GLY A 136 3.02 22.01 3.80
C GLY A 136 2.35 21.16 2.71
N TYR A 137 2.89 19.96 2.41
CA TYR A 137 2.36 19.08 1.38
C TYR A 137 2.70 17.61 1.64
N GLY A 138 1.71 16.73 1.43
CA GLY A 138 1.89 15.29 1.47
C GLY A 138 0.69 14.50 0.95
N LYS A 139 0.95 13.30 0.45
CA LYS A 139 -0.04 12.29 0.05
C LYS A 139 0.26 10.99 0.77
N ILE A 140 -0.64 10.54 1.61
CA ILE A 140 -0.56 9.24 2.29
C ILE A 140 -1.65 8.36 1.72
N ILE A 141 -1.25 7.23 1.13
CA ILE A 141 -2.14 6.25 0.52
C ILE A 141 -2.00 4.95 1.31
N ASN A 142 -3.02 4.62 2.06
CA ASN A 142 -3.08 3.37 2.80
C ASN A 142 -3.75 2.30 1.93
N ILE A 143 -3.13 1.12 1.78
CA ILE A 143 -3.75 0.03 1.03
C ILE A 143 -4.69 -0.74 1.93
N GLY A 144 -5.99 -0.49 1.73
CA GLY A 144 -7.08 -1.20 2.37
C GLY A 144 -7.39 -2.53 1.70
N SER A 145 -8.66 -2.92 1.75
CA SER A 145 -9.19 -4.08 1.03
C SER A 145 -10.71 -4.01 0.95
N GLY A 146 -11.29 -4.46 -0.16
CA GLY A 146 -12.73 -4.68 -0.27
C GLY A 146 -13.27 -5.69 0.76
N SER A 147 -12.40 -6.57 1.31
CA SER A 147 -12.75 -7.52 2.36
C SER A 147 -13.25 -6.85 3.65
N ALA A 148 -12.75 -5.65 3.97
CA ALA A 148 -13.15 -4.90 5.15
C ALA A 148 -14.60 -4.39 5.07
N HIS A 149 -15.10 -4.13 3.88
CA HIS A 149 -16.50 -3.76 3.67
C HIS A 149 -17.45 -4.96 3.70
N ARG A 150 -16.96 -6.13 3.23
CA ARG A 150 -17.80 -7.33 3.07
C ARG A 150 -17.84 -8.23 4.29
N GLY A 151 -16.84 -8.14 5.17
CA GLY A 151 -16.72 -9.06 6.29
C GLY A 151 -16.47 -10.50 5.85
N ILE A 152 -15.41 -10.76 5.07
CA ILE A 152 -15.09 -12.11 4.58
C ILE A 152 -14.88 -13.06 5.76
N PRO A 153 -15.60 -14.20 5.83
CA PRO A 153 -15.42 -15.16 6.91
C PRO A 153 -14.03 -15.82 6.89
N TRP A 154 -13.60 -16.36 8.03
CA TRP A 154 -12.36 -17.10 8.24
C TRP A 154 -11.06 -16.32 8.03
N MET A 155 -11.17 -15.00 7.84
CA MET A 155 -10.03 -14.08 7.72
C MET A 155 -10.13 -12.94 8.75
N LEU A 156 -10.61 -13.24 9.96
CA LEU A 156 -10.95 -12.24 10.98
C LEU A 156 -9.79 -11.28 11.26
N HIS A 157 -8.58 -11.79 11.49
CA HIS A 157 -7.37 -10.98 11.73
C HIS A 157 -7.11 -9.98 10.60
N TYR A 158 -7.13 -10.46 9.34
CA TYR A 158 -6.90 -9.63 8.15
C TYR A 158 -8.01 -8.58 7.96
N VAL A 159 -9.27 -9.01 8.01
CA VAL A 159 -10.45 -8.12 7.86
C VAL A 159 -10.43 -7.03 8.92
N THR A 160 -10.14 -7.39 10.18
CA THR A 160 -10.01 -6.45 11.29
C THR A 160 -8.89 -5.43 11.03
N SER A 161 -7.71 -5.89 10.59
CA SER A 161 -6.60 -5.00 10.28
C SER A 161 -6.94 -4.01 9.17
N LYS A 162 -7.62 -4.46 8.10
CA LYS A 162 -8.01 -3.61 6.96
C LYS A 162 -9.20 -2.70 7.29
N GLY A 163 -10.10 -3.11 8.19
CA GLY A 163 -11.11 -2.24 8.77
C GLY A 163 -10.49 -1.13 9.63
N GLY A 164 -9.47 -1.47 10.43
CA GLY A 164 -8.69 -0.51 11.20
C GLY A 164 -8.01 0.56 10.34
N ILE A 165 -7.49 0.19 9.16
CA ILE A 165 -6.90 1.12 8.19
C ILE A 165 -7.90 2.19 7.72
N MET A 166 -9.18 1.85 7.57
CA MET A 166 -10.20 2.83 7.17
C MET A 166 -10.45 3.87 8.26
N GLY A 167 -10.54 3.44 9.53
CA GLY A 167 -10.63 4.33 10.69
C GLY A 167 -9.37 5.19 10.85
N PHE A 168 -8.21 4.59 10.75
CA PHE A 168 -6.90 5.24 10.76
C PHE A 168 -6.78 6.33 9.70
N THR A 169 -7.19 6.05 8.46
CA THR A 169 -7.20 7.02 7.35
C THR A 169 -8.07 8.23 7.67
N ARG A 170 -9.29 8.03 8.18
CA ARG A 170 -10.23 9.12 8.50
C ARG A 170 -9.70 10.01 9.63
N ALA A 171 -9.11 9.41 10.67
CA ALA A 171 -8.54 10.15 11.80
C ALA A 171 -7.35 11.02 11.34
N LEU A 172 -6.40 10.43 10.62
CA LEU A 172 -5.23 11.15 10.09
C LEU A 172 -5.60 12.25 9.09
N ALA A 173 -6.61 12.02 8.25
CA ALA A 173 -7.07 13.03 7.29
C ALA A 173 -7.56 14.31 8.00
N ARG A 174 -8.23 14.16 9.13
CA ARG A 174 -8.67 15.30 9.95
C ARG A 174 -7.52 15.97 10.69
N GLU A 175 -6.60 15.18 11.24
CA GLU A 175 -5.46 15.67 12.00
C GLU A 175 -4.46 16.42 11.12
N LEU A 176 -4.12 15.85 9.95
CA LEU A 176 -3.06 16.37 9.10
C LEU A 176 -3.54 17.31 7.97
N GLY A 177 -4.84 17.43 7.78
CA GLY A 177 -5.43 18.22 6.68
C GLY A 177 -5.05 19.69 6.71
N THR A 178 -4.99 20.33 7.89
CA THR A 178 -4.55 21.72 8.07
C THR A 178 -3.07 21.94 7.72
N ASN A 179 -2.28 20.87 7.67
CA ASN A 179 -0.88 20.88 7.27
C ASN A 179 -0.70 20.63 5.76
N GLY A 180 -1.79 20.60 4.98
CA GLY A 180 -1.72 20.34 3.54
C GLY A 180 -1.42 18.88 3.18
N ILE A 181 -1.75 17.93 4.06
CA ILE A 181 -1.54 16.50 3.83
C ILE A 181 -2.89 15.83 3.57
N ARG A 182 -2.97 15.05 2.51
CA ARG A 182 -4.15 14.25 2.15
C ARG A 182 -3.87 12.80 2.49
N VAL A 183 -4.82 12.16 3.16
CA VAL A 183 -4.72 10.75 3.58
C VAL A 183 -5.93 10.00 3.05
N ASN A 184 -5.71 9.03 2.17
CA ASN A 184 -6.78 8.24 1.57
C ASN A 184 -6.46 6.75 1.61
N THR A 185 -7.48 5.93 1.50
CA THR A 185 -7.36 4.48 1.34
C THR A 185 -7.65 4.09 -0.10
N LEU A 186 -6.77 3.32 -0.71
CA LEU A 186 -7.04 2.55 -1.92
C LEU A 186 -7.40 1.13 -1.49
N ALA A 187 -8.58 0.65 -1.83
CA ALA A 187 -9.09 -0.66 -1.42
C ALA A 187 -9.22 -1.61 -2.63
N PRO A 188 -8.20 -2.44 -2.89
CA PRO A 188 -8.26 -3.46 -3.94
C PRO A 188 -9.30 -4.54 -3.63
N GLY A 189 -9.86 -5.15 -4.70
CA GLY A 189 -10.48 -6.46 -4.65
C GLY A 189 -9.44 -7.58 -4.64
N PHE A 190 -9.89 -8.83 -4.81
CA PHE A 190 -8.98 -9.97 -4.98
C PHE A 190 -8.20 -9.80 -6.29
N THR A 191 -6.90 -9.55 -6.16
CA THR A 191 -6.00 -9.20 -7.26
C THR A 191 -5.01 -10.33 -7.50
N LEU A 192 -4.90 -10.80 -8.73
CA LEU A 192 -3.96 -11.85 -9.14
C LEU A 192 -2.57 -11.24 -9.30
N SER A 193 -1.83 -11.15 -8.20
CA SER A 193 -0.40 -10.80 -8.19
C SER A 193 0.46 -12.08 -8.17
N ASP A 194 1.73 -11.96 -8.53
CA ASP A 194 2.72 -13.03 -8.44
C ASP A 194 2.78 -13.63 -7.04
N THR A 195 2.77 -12.81 -6.00
CA THR A 195 2.78 -13.26 -4.60
C THR A 195 1.56 -14.12 -4.28
N VAL A 196 0.36 -13.70 -4.66
CA VAL A 196 -0.87 -14.46 -4.43
C VAL A 196 -0.85 -15.79 -5.19
N MET A 197 -0.38 -15.77 -6.44
CA MET A 197 -0.32 -16.95 -7.28
C MET A 197 0.69 -18.00 -6.79
N ASN A 198 1.80 -17.57 -6.20
CA ASN A 198 2.90 -18.43 -5.81
C ASN A 198 2.77 -18.97 -4.37
N GLU A 199 2.23 -18.17 -3.43
CA GLU A 199 2.24 -18.53 -2.01
C GLU A 199 1.05 -19.41 -1.58
N ASN A 200 -0.06 -19.43 -2.35
CA ASN A 200 -1.23 -20.22 -1.98
C ASN A 200 -2.04 -20.76 -3.18
N PRO A 201 -1.42 -21.54 -4.08
CA PRO A 201 -2.04 -21.95 -5.34
C PRO A 201 -3.31 -22.79 -5.18
N GLY A 202 -3.43 -23.57 -4.09
CA GLY A 202 -4.59 -24.44 -3.83
C GLY A 202 -5.89 -23.69 -3.51
N HIS A 203 -5.80 -22.50 -2.94
CA HIS A 203 -6.96 -21.67 -2.59
C HIS A 203 -7.25 -20.57 -3.63
N VAL A 204 -6.28 -20.26 -4.48
CA VAL A 204 -6.38 -19.16 -5.46
C VAL A 204 -7.58 -19.36 -6.39
N GLN A 205 -7.77 -20.56 -6.94
CA GLN A 205 -8.83 -20.81 -7.90
C GLN A 205 -10.24 -20.56 -7.30
N THR A 206 -10.50 -21.12 -6.12
CA THR A 206 -11.80 -20.94 -5.44
C THR A 206 -12.05 -19.48 -5.06
N ALA A 207 -11.02 -18.78 -4.54
CA ALA A 207 -11.12 -17.37 -4.18
C ALA A 207 -11.31 -16.49 -5.44
N ARG A 208 -10.63 -16.80 -6.54
CA ARG A 208 -10.76 -16.16 -7.85
C ARG A 208 -12.17 -16.28 -8.38
N ASP A 209 -12.73 -17.50 -8.44
CA ASP A 209 -14.06 -17.76 -8.99
C ASP A 209 -15.12 -16.99 -8.20
N ARG A 210 -15.07 -17.07 -6.86
CA ARG A 210 -15.96 -16.28 -5.98
C ARG A 210 -15.81 -14.77 -6.20
N ALA A 211 -14.58 -14.28 -6.39
CA ALA A 211 -14.31 -12.87 -6.61
C ALA A 211 -14.88 -12.40 -7.96
N VAL A 212 -14.67 -13.16 -9.04
CA VAL A 212 -15.18 -12.83 -10.38
C VAL A 212 -16.71 -12.85 -10.39
N GLU A 213 -17.33 -13.86 -9.77
CA GLU A 213 -18.77 -13.99 -9.71
C GLU A 213 -19.45 -12.85 -8.94
N SER A 214 -18.78 -12.34 -7.89
CA SER A 214 -19.33 -11.27 -7.04
C SER A 214 -19.15 -9.85 -7.59
N ARG A 215 -18.38 -9.67 -8.69
CA ARG A 215 -18.12 -8.37 -9.31
C ARG A 215 -19.15 -8.00 -10.36
N SER A 216 -19.40 -6.70 -10.51
CA SER A 216 -20.15 -6.19 -11.67
C SER A 216 -19.34 -6.35 -12.95
N LEU A 217 -18.02 -6.07 -12.90
CA LEU A 217 -17.07 -6.37 -13.98
C LEU A 217 -16.55 -7.81 -13.80
N ARG A 218 -17.20 -8.77 -14.43
CA ARG A 218 -16.94 -10.22 -14.26
C ARG A 218 -15.68 -10.67 -14.98
N ARG A 219 -14.55 -10.20 -14.52
CA ARG A 219 -13.21 -10.63 -14.98
C ARG A 219 -12.22 -10.63 -13.83
N ASP A 220 -11.06 -11.22 -14.05
CA ASP A 220 -9.95 -11.13 -13.14
C ASP A 220 -9.50 -9.68 -12.94
N GLN A 221 -9.04 -9.39 -11.74
CA GLN A 221 -8.35 -8.16 -11.41
C GLN A 221 -6.86 -8.41 -11.37
N HIS A 222 -6.13 -7.60 -12.10
CA HIS A 222 -4.67 -7.61 -12.14
C HIS A 222 -4.11 -6.33 -11.48
N PRO A 223 -2.84 -6.32 -11.06
CA PRO A 223 -2.22 -5.13 -10.48
C PRO A 223 -2.39 -3.88 -11.34
N GLN A 224 -2.39 -4.01 -12.67
CA GLN A 224 -2.58 -2.92 -13.63
C GLN A 224 -3.90 -2.17 -13.45
N ASP A 225 -4.95 -2.85 -12.99
CA ASP A 225 -6.26 -2.22 -12.74
C ASP A 225 -6.23 -1.20 -11.59
N LEU A 226 -5.22 -1.26 -10.73
CA LEU A 226 -5.06 -0.40 -9.56
C LEU A 226 -4.22 0.86 -9.84
N LEU A 227 -3.36 0.81 -10.88
CA LEU A 227 -2.31 1.81 -11.07
C LEU A 227 -2.85 3.20 -11.35
N GLY A 228 -3.93 3.30 -12.14
CA GLY A 228 -4.58 4.57 -12.43
C GLY A 228 -5.09 5.28 -11.16
N ALA A 229 -5.73 4.52 -10.27
CA ALA A 229 -6.24 5.05 -9.00
C ALA A 229 -5.10 5.42 -8.04
N LEU A 230 -4.03 4.62 -7.98
CA LEU A 230 -2.85 4.94 -7.18
C LEU A 230 -2.22 6.26 -7.62
N VAL A 231 -1.93 6.41 -8.91
CA VAL A 231 -1.28 7.62 -9.43
C VAL A 231 -2.18 8.84 -9.29
N PHE A 232 -3.50 8.70 -9.48
CA PHE A 232 -4.47 9.74 -9.19
C PHE A 232 -4.38 10.19 -7.72
N LEU A 233 -4.43 9.28 -6.76
CA LEU A 233 -4.33 9.61 -5.33
C LEU A 233 -2.97 10.19 -4.94
N ALA A 234 -1.88 9.83 -5.63
CA ALA A 234 -0.53 10.34 -5.42
C ALA A 234 -0.30 11.72 -6.04
N SER A 235 -1.10 12.12 -7.03
CA SER A 235 -0.92 13.34 -7.81
C SER A 235 -1.71 14.54 -7.27
N ALA A 236 -1.49 15.70 -7.88
CA ALA A 236 -2.25 16.92 -7.58
C ALA A 236 -3.72 16.80 -7.99
N ASP A 237 -4.07 15.87 -8.90
CA ASP A 237 -5.45 15.67 -9.37
C ASP A 237 -6.42 15.32 -8.22
N SER A 238 -5.89 14.80 -7.10
CA SER A 238 -6.65 14.48 -5.88
C SER A 238 -6.42 15.46 -4.73
N ASP A 239 -5.99 16.70 -4.98
CA ASP A 239 -5.62 17.65 -3.92
C ASP A 239 -6.80 18.09 -3.02
N PHE A 240 -8.03 17.88 -3.46
CA PHE A 240 -9.22 18.15 -2.65
C PHE A 240 -9.93 16.88 -2.15
N ILE A 241 -9.23 15.73 -2.19
CA ILE A 241 -9.75 14.43 -1.72
C ILE A 241 -8.93 13.97 -0.52
N THR A 242 -9.56 13.82 0.64
CA THR A 242 -8.94 13.30 1.86
C THR A 242 -9.95 12.57 2.72
N GLY A 243 -9.50 11.59 3.51
CA GLY A 243 -10.33 10.76 4.39
C GLY A 243 -11.20 9.73 3.67
N GLN A 244 -11.01 9.54 2.35
CA GLN A 244 -11.85 8.67 1.54
C GLN A 244 -11.27 7.27 1.39
N THR A 245 -12.16 6.32 1.13
CA THR A 245 -11.80 4.97 0.69
C THR A 245 -12.26 4.83 -0.77
N LEU A 246 -11.30 4.65 -1.67
CA LEU A 246 -11.57 4.37 -3.07
C LEU A 246 -11.48 2.86 -3.31
N ALA A 247 -12.62 2.21 -3.48
CA ALA A 247 -12.66 0.80 -3.87
C ALA A 247 -12.33 0.66 -5.37
N VAL A 248 -11.39 -0.22 -5.67
CA VAL A 248 -11.04 -0.62 -7.04
C VAL A 248 -11.13 -2.15 -7.07
N ASP A 249 -12.32 -2.67 -7.33
CA ASP A 249 -12.66 -4.08 -7.15
C ASP A 249 -13.66 -4.62 -8.19
N GLY A 250 -13.88 -3.85 -9.26
CA GLY A 250 -14.81 -4.21 -10.33
C GLY A 250 -16.28 -4.11 -9.94
N GLY A 251 -16.61 -3.28 -8.92
CA GLY A 251 -17.97 -3.11 -8.44
C GLY A 251 -18.45 -4.25 -7.52
N ASN A 252 -17.52 -4.83 -6.76
CA ASN A 252 -17.81 -5.85 -5.76
C ASN A 252 -18.34 -5.24 -4.45
N VAL A 253 -17.93 -4.00 -4.16
CA VAL A 253 -18.36 -3.22 -2.99
C VAL A 253 -18.94 -1.89 -3.46
N SER A 254 -20.07 -1.49 -2.86
CA SER A 254 -20.60 -0.14 -2.97
C SER A 254 -20.29 0.61 -1.66
N THR A 255 -19.62 1.75 -1.75
CA THR A 255 -19.20 2.59 -0.61
C THR A 255 -19.94 3.91 -0.60
#